data_7d0579a077445e23eff2e118ff990732
#
_entry.id   7d0579a077445e23eff2e118ff990732
#
_cell.length_a   1.000
_cell.length_b   1.000
_cell.length_c   1.000
_cell.angle_alpha   90.00
_cell.angle_beta   90.00
_cell.angle_gamma   90.00
#
_symmetry.space_group_name_H-M   'P 1'
#
loop_
_entity.id
_entity.type
_entity.pdbx_description
1 polymer ?
#
loop_
_entity_poly.entity_id
_entity_poly.type
_entity_poly.pdbx_seq_one_letter_code
_entity_poly.pdbx_strand_id
1 'polypeptide(L)'
;MTARVSLIVPTQRRPAGLATALASLVAQTGVEPSRLELIVADNDAVPSAQAFVEALSAPFPVRYVHQPRPGVANVRNAALAAATGELIAFLDDDEEAPPTWLADLLAAQASLDADVVFGPVRGRAPEGVAHRAYLEDFFSRHGPADTQPLDSWYGCGNSLIRRAALPHPTAPFDPSRNASGGEDDLLFAQMAAAGATFGWAHAAFVWEDPVPSRLTLAYALRRAFAYGQGPSEHCAAERNVPGILRWMLAGLAQAALWAPVVAVKWALAAPDRAMPLDRLMRGLGKTFWFPPFSQTFYGRAA
;
A
#
# COMPACT_ATOMS: atom_id res chain seq x y z
N MET A 1 3.52 -25.90 17.26
CA MET A 1 3.26 -24.62 17.97
C MET A 1 2.68 -23.65 16.95
N THR A 2 1.58 -22.99 17.28
CA THR A 2 0.96 -22.02 16.34
C THR A 2 1.65 -20.66 16.51
N ALA A 3 2.19 -20.09 15.43
CA ALA A 3 2.97 -18.86 15.42
C ALA A 3 2.19 -17.66 16.01
N ARG A 4 2.88 -16.76 16.71
CA ARG A 4 2.32 -15.50 17.20
C ARG A 4 2.28 -14.45 16.09
N VAL A 5 1.23 -13.66 16.04
CA VAL A 5 1.02 -12.62 15.01
C VAL A 5 1.02 -11.23 15.65
N SER A 6 1.83 -10.32 15.12
CA SER A 6 1.77 -8.90 15.41
C SER A 6 0.99 -8.19 14.30
N LEU A 7 -0.15 -7.61 14.67
CA LEU A 7 -0.93 -6.72 13.82
C LEU A 7 -0.31 -5.33 13.91
N ILE A 8 0.05 -4.71 12.79
CA ILE A 8 0.70 -3.39 12.75
C ILE A 8 -0.16 -2.42 11.97
N VAL A 9 -0.51 -1.30 12.61
CA VAL A 9 -1.23 -0.18 11.99
C VAL A 9 -0.38 1.08 12.13
N PRO A 10 0.30 1.52 11.06
CA PRO A 10 0.90 2.86 11.03
C PRO A 10 -0.20 3.90 10.83
N THR A 11 -0.09 5.05 11.52
CA THR A 11 -1.08 6.13 11.39
C THR A 11 -0.43 7.50 11.43
N GLN A 12 -1.09 8.48 10.78
CA GLN A 12 -0.74 9.90 10.89
C GLN A 12 -1.97 10.78 10.64
N ARG A 13 -2.50 11.42 11.69
CA ARG A 13 -3.61 12.40 11.62
C ARG A 13 -4.89 11.90 10.94
N ARG A 14 -5.25 10.64 11.13
CA ARG A 14 -6.45 10.01 10.56
C ARG A 14 -7.33 9.35 11.62
N PRO A 15 -7.87 10.10 12.58
CA PRO A 15 -8.57 9.50 13.73
C PRO A 15 -9.78 8.66 13.32
N ALA A 16 -10.54 9.06 12.31
CA ALA A 16 -11.72 8.31 11.85
C ALA A 16 -11.34 6.99 11.14
N GLY A 17 -10.37 7.04 10.23
CA GLY A 17 -9.87 5.85 9.55
C GLY A 17 -9.23 4.87 10.53
N LEU A 18 -8.35 5.38 11.41
CA LEU A 18 -7.76 4.56 12.48
C LEU A 18 -8.82 3.88 13.34
N ALA A 19 -9.90 4.59 13.71
CA ALA A 19 -10.97 3.98 14.49
C ALA A 19 -11.63 2.81 13.77
N THR A 20 -11.90 2.94 12.48
CA THR A 20 -12.45 1.86 11.62
C THR A 20 -11.47 0.69 11.51
N ALA A 21 -10.21 0.96 11.21
CA ALA A 21 -9.17 -0.06 11.10
C ALA A 21 -9.03 -0.86 12.39
N LEU A 22 -8.91 -0.18 13.56
CA LEU A 22 -8.75 -0.85 14.84
C LEU A 22 -10.00 -1.64 15.24
N ALA A 23 -11.20 -1.11 15.01
CA ALA A 23 -12.45 -1.84 15.26
C ALA A 23 -12.52 -3.13 14.42
N SER A 24 -12.12 -3.08 13.16
CA SER A 24 -12.07 -4.24 12.27
C SER A 24 -11.07 -5.31 12.72
N LEU A 25 -9.92 -4.90 13.27
CA LEU A 25 -8.93 -5.82 13.82
C LEU A 25 -9.38 -6.45 15.15
N VAL A 26 -10.07 -5.71 16.00
CA VAL A 26 -10.67 -6.26 17.24
C VAL A 26 -11.76 -7.28 16.94
N ALA A 27 -12.46 -7.13 15.82
CA ALA A 27 -13.55 -8.01 15.38
C ALA A 27 -13.07 -9.27 14.62
N GLN A 28 -11.77 -9.52 14.51
CA GLN A 28 -11.26 -10.70 13.80
C GLN A 28 -11.71 -12.00 14.45
N THR A 29 -12.02 -12.98 13.60
CA THR A 29 -12.48 -14.33 13.97
C THR A 29 -11.58 -15.40 13.36
N GLY A 30 -11.70 -16.64 13.83
CA GLY A 30 -10.91 -17.77 13.30
C GLY A 30 -9.45 -17.79 13.75
N VAL A 31 -9.04 -16.86 14.64
CA VAL A 31 -7.69 -16.83 15.24
C VAL A 31 -7.82 -16.62 16.75
N GLU A 32 -7.07 -17.42 17.51
CA GLU A 32 -7.06 -17.32 18.98
C GLU A 32 -6.48 -15.97 19.44
N PRO A 33 -7.20 -15.16 20.22
CA PRO A 33 -6.73 -13.84 20.67
C PRO A 33 -5.40 -13.90 21.45
N SER A 34 -5.13 -14.97 22.16
CA SER A 34 -3.88 -15.17 22.92
C SER A 34 -2.62 -15.22 22.04
N ARG A 35 -2.79 -15.39 20.74
CA ARG A 35 -1.72 -15.39 19.73
C ARG A 35 -1.50 -14.03 19.08
N LEU A 36 -2.34 -13.06 19.38
CA LEU A 36 -2.32 -11.75 18.75
C LEU A 36 -1.73 -10.69 19.67
N GLU A 37 -1.11 -9.71 19.09
CA GLU A 37 -0.86 -8.40 19.65
C GLU A 37 -1.10 -7.33 18.57
N LEU A 38 -1.49 -6.14 18.98
CA LEU A 38 -1.70 -5.00 18.09
C LEU A 38 -0.70 -3.90 18.44
N ILE A 39 0.00 -3.40 17.43
CA ILE A 39 0.92 -2.27 17.51
C ILE A 39 0.36 -1.13 16.66
N VAL A 40 0.00 -0.03 17.30
CA VAL A 40 -0.38 1.20 16.61
C VAL A 40 0.79 2.16 16.68
N ALA A 41 1.36 2.51 15.53
CA ALA A 41 2.51 3.40 15.44
C ALA A 41 2.09 4.74 14.85
N ASP A 42 2.20 5.80 15.67
CA ASP A 42 1.79 7.15 15.32
C ASP A 42 2.98 7.97 14.81
N ASN A 43 2.89 8.43 13.57
CA ASN A 43 3.92 9.24 12.91
C ASN A 43 3.62 10.76 12.94
N ASP A 44 2.74 11.19 13.81
CA ASP A 44 2.55 12.62 14.01
C ASP A 44 3.68 13.22 14.86
N ALA A 45 3.92 14.52 14.70
CA ALA A 45 4.86 15.27 15.52
C ALA A 45 4.49 15.29 17.02
N VAL A 46 3.18 15.18 17.30
CA VAL A 46 2.62 15.03 18.64
C VAL A 46 1.90 13.70 18.75
N PRO A 47 1.78 13.10 19.94
CA PRO A 47 1.14 11.78 20.12
C PRO A 47 -0.39 11.86 19.95
N SER A 48 -0.84 12.12 18.71
CA SER A 48 -2.24 12.47 18.38
C SER A 48 -3.21 11.29 18.54
N ALA A 49 -2.74 10.04 18.39
CA ALA A 49 -3.56 8.85 18.52
C ALA A 49 -3.49 8.19 19.92
N GLN A 50 -2.59 8.65 20.82
CA GLN A 50 -2.29 7.96 22.07
C GLN A 50 -3.54 7.72 22.93
N ALA A 51 -4.28 8.75 23.27
CA ALA A 51 -5.44 8.63 24.16
C ALA A 51 -6.52 7.69 23.59
N PHE A 52 -6.70 7.67 22.27
CA PHE A 52 -7.64 6.78 21.59
C PHE A 52 -7.17 5.32 21.68
N VAL A 53 -5.89 5.07 21.43
CA VAL A 53 -5.33 3.70 21.44
C VAL A 53 -5.29 3.14 22.87
N GLU A 54 -4.95 3.94 23.87
CA GLU A 54 -4.93 3.55 25.29
C GLU A 54 -6.33 3.25 25.84
N ALA A 55 -7.37 3.86 25.27
CA ALA A 55 -8.77 3.60 25.62
C ALA A 55 -9.37 2.39 24.86
N LEU A 56 -8.65 1.80 23.90
CA LEU A 56 -9.15 0.71 23.09
C LEU A 56 -9.31 -0.56 23.92
N SER A 57 -10.52 -1.12 23.97
CA SER A 57 -10.77 -2.45 24.55
C SER A 57 -10.57 -3.53 23.49
N ALA A 58 -9.62 -4.42 23.70
CA ALA A 58 -9.32 -5.51 22.76
C ALA A 58 -9.08 -6.83 23.54
N PRO A 59 -9.36 -8.01 22.94
CA PRO A 59 -9.16 -9.32 23.58
C PRO A 59 -7.66 -9.75 23.56
N PHE A 60 -6.76 -8.91 23.11
CA PHE A 60 -5.32 -9.12 23.02
C PHE A 60 -4.56 -7.84 23.41
N PRO A 61 -3.25 -7.94 23.74
CA PRO A 61 -2.44 -6.78 24.08
C PRO A 61 -2.39 -5.73 22.96
N VAL A 62 -2.56 -4.46 23.34
CA VAL A 62 -2.44 -3.32 22.45
C VAL A 62 -1.27 -2.46 22.92
N ARG A 63 -0.41 -2.04 21.98
CA ARG A 63 0.72 -1.15 22.22
C ARG A 63 0.62 0.08 21.36
N TYR A 64 0.79 1.22 21.97
CA TYR A 64 1.00 2.49 21.29
C TYR A 64 2.50 2.77 21.16
N VAL A 65 2.92 3.21 19.96
CA VAL A 65 4.30 3.61 19.65
C VAL A 65 4.28 4.98 19.02
N HIS A 66 4.94 5.96 19.62
CA HIS A 66 5.09 7.30 19.04
C HIS A 66 6.42 7.41 18.28
N GLN A 67 6.35 7.74 17.00
CA GLN A 67 7.50 8.01 16.14
C GLN A 67 7.39 9.40 15.51
N PRO A 68 7.89 10.47 16.19
CA PRO A 68 7.71 11.85 15.74
C PRO A 68 8.53 12.24 14.50
N ARG A 69 9.57 11.47 14.16
CA ARG A 69 10.30 11.72 12.92
C ARG A 69 9.43 11.30 11.73
N PRO A 70 9.09 12.25 10.82
CA PRO A 70 8.19 11.96 9.73
C PRO A 70 8.77 10.92 8.77
N GLY A 71 7.89 10.09 8.22
CA GLY A 71 8.21 9.12 7.17
C GLY A 71 7.72 7.71 7.46
N VAL A 72 7.18 7.10 6.43
CA VAL A 72 6.53 5.79 6.51
C VAL A 72 7.52 4.66 6.86
N ALA A 73 8.77 4.73 6.38
CA ALA A 73 9.81 3.79 6.80
C ALA A 73 10.13 3.92 8.29
N ASN A 74 10.19 5.14 8.82
CA ASN A 74 10.46 5.38 10.24
C ASN A 74 9.37 4.76 11.12
N VAL A 75 8.09 4.99 10.81
CA VAL A 75 6.98 4.49 11.62
C VAL A 75 6.83 2.97 11.53
N ARG A 76 7.02 2.38 10.33
CA ARG A 76 6.99 0.92 10.17
C ARG A 76 8.13 0.23 10.92
N ASN A 77 9.34 0.79 10.88
CA ASN A 77 10.47 0.28 11.67
C ASN A 77 10.21 0.40 13.17
N ALA A 78 9.67 1.52 13.64
CA ALA A 78 9.33 1.68 15.06
C ALA A 78 8.28 0.66 15.53
N ALA A 79 7.27 0.39 14.70
CA ALA A 79 6.28 -0.66 14.97
C ALA A 79 6.91 -2.05 15.03
N LEU A 80 7.77 -2.39 14.06
CA LEU A 80 8.47 -3.69 14.03
C LEU A 80 9.40 -3.89 15.22
N ALA A 81 10.06 -2.82 15.70
CA ALA A 81 10.89 -2.90 16.90
C ALA A 81 10.08 -3.20 18.16
N ALA A 82 8.80 -2.80 18.22
CA ALA A 82 7.89 -3.09 19.32
C ALA A 82 7.19 -4.46 19.19
N ALA A 83 7.13 -5.02 17.98
CA ALA A 83 6.44 -6.26 17.66
C ALA A 83 7.24 -7.48 18.15
N THR A 84 6.53 -8.53 18.62
CA THR A 84 7.13 -9.78 19.13
C THR A 84 6.71 -11.02 18.35
N GLY A 85 5.73 -10.90 17.43
CA GLY A 85 5.20 -12.00 16.64
C GLY A 85 6.21 -12.58 15.65
N GLU A 86 6.08 -13.87 15.35
CA GLU A 86 6.81 -14.57 14.29
C GLU A 86 6.25 -14.20 12.90
N LEU A 87 4.98 -13.79 12.87
CA LEU A 87 4.29 -13.28 11.70
C LEU A 87 3.88 -11.83 11.94
N ILE A 88 4.02 -11.01 10.92
CA ILE A 88 3.70 -9.58 10.93
C ILE A 88 2.60 -9.34 9.91
N ALA A 89 1.43 -8.89 10.36
CA ALA A 89 0.34 -8.48 9.49
C ALA A 89 0.24 -6.95 9.46
N PHE A 90 0.36 -6.35 8.28
CA PHE A 90 0.16 -4.91 8.09
C PHE A 90 -1.25 -4.61 7.61
N LEU A 91 -1.86 -3.60 8.22
CA LEU A 91 -3.11 -2.96 7.79
C LEU A 91 -2.90 -1.45 7.84
N ASP A 92 -3.25 -0.72 6.77
CA ASP A 92 -3.12 0.72 6.77
C ASP A 92 -4.31 1.39 7.52
N ASP A 93 -4.13 2.63 7.99
CA ASP A 93 -5.13 3.34 8.81
C ASP A 93 -6.35 3.86 8.01
N ASP A 94 -6.39 3.62 6.69
CA ASP A 94 -7.53 3.84 5.80
C ASP A 94 -8.13 2.52 5.27
N GLU A 95 -7.71 1.38 5.84
CA GLU A 95 -8.22 0.06 5.48
C GLU A 95 -9.18 -0.50 6.56
N GLU A 96 -10.18 -1.27 6.12
CA GLU A 96 -11.11 -2.02 6.96
C GLU A 96 -11.05 -3.51 6.59
N ALA A 97 -10.71 -4.36 7.55
CA ALA A 97 -10.57 -5.80 7.36
C ALA A 97 -11.89 -6.54 7.62
N PRO A 98 -12.38 -7.41 6.72
CA PRO A 98 -13.46 -8.34 7.04
C PRO A 98 -13.14 -9.26 8.23
N PRO A 99 -14.11 -9.80 8.94
CA PRO A 99 -13.88 -10.60 10.15
C PRO A 99 -12.99 -11.83 9.97
N THR A 100 -12.87 -12.39 8.77
CA THR A 100 -12.02 -13.56 8.46
C THR A 100 -10.66 -13.20 7.87
N TRP A 101 -10.38 -11.93 7.65
CA TRP A 101 -9.19 -11.44 6.95
C TRP A 101 -7.87 -12.06 7.44
N LEU A 102 -7.64 -12.05 8.76
CA LEU A 102 -6.41 -12.59 9.30
C LEU A 102 -6.35 -14.12 9.17
N ALA A 103 -7.46 -14.81 9.36
CA ALA A 103 -7.53 -16.25 9.16
C ALA A 103 -7.26 -16.63 7.71
N ASP A 104 -7.76 -15.86 6.74
CA ASP A 104 -7.56 -16.06 5.31
C ASP A 104 -6.10 -15.80 4.90
N LEU A 105 -5.44 -14.76 5.47
CA LEU A 105 -4.00 -14.54 5.27
C LEU A 105 -3.16 -15.71 5.81
N LEU A 106 -3.45 -16.17 7.03
CA LEU A 106 -2.75 -17.28 7.65
C LEU A 106 -2.95 -18.58 6.89
N ALA A 107 -4.16 -18.87 6.41
CA ALA A 107 -4.46 -20.04 5.61
C ALA A 107 -3.69 -20.02 4.27
N ALA A 108 -3.68 -18.89 3.58
CA ALA A 108 -2.93 -18.73 2.34
C ALA A 108 -1.42 -18.89 2.57
N GLN A 109 -0.86 -18.25 3.60
CA GLN A 109 0.55 -18.35 3.94
C GLN A 109 0.96 -19.79 4.25
N ALA A 110 0.14 -20.52 4.99
CA ALA A 110 0.40 -21.92 5.33
C ALA A 110 0.29 -22.84 4.11
N SER A 111 -0.72 -22.62 3.24
CA SER A 111 -0.93 -23.47 2.04
C SER A 111 0.14 -23.30 0.98
N LEU A 112 0.69 -22.07 0.86
CA LEU A 112 1.72 -21.73 -0.13
C LEU A 112 3.15 -21.87 0.42
N ASP A 113 3.30 -22.06 1.74
CA ASP A 113 4.56 -21.92 2.47
C ASP A 113 5.34 -20.65 2.08
N ALA A 114 4.61 -19.56 1.87
CA ALA A 114 5.17 -18.30 1.40
C ALA A 114 5.76 -17.48 2.57
N ASP A 115 6.84 -16.75 2.29
CA ASP A 115 7.44 -15.83 3.26
C ASP A 115 6.61 -14.55 3.39
N VAL A 116 5.98 -14.12 2.31
CA VAL A 116 5.07 -12.96 2.27
C VAL A 116 3.83 -13.32 1.49
N VAL A 117 2.65 -13.00 2.03
CA VAL A 117 1.40 -13.05 1.28
C VAL A 117 0.73 -11.67 1.26
N PHE A 118 0.10 -11.35 0.13
CA PHE A 118 -0.65 -10.12 -0.09
C PHE A 118 -2.11 -10.43 -0.37
N GLY A 119 -3.01 -9.57 0.08
CA GLY A 119 -4.42 -9.68 -0.24
C GLY A 119 -4.91 -8.56 -1.16
N PRO A 120 -6.11 -8.71 -1.76
CA PRO A 120 -6.77 -7.67 -2.52
C PRO A 120 -7.09 -6.44 -1.67
N VAL A 121 -7.00 -5.24 -2.28
CA VAL A 121 -7.55 -4.00 -1.72
C VAL A 121 -8.72 -3.58 -2.60
N ARG A 122 -9.85 -3.25 -2.00
CA ARG A 122 -11.08 -2.81 -2.67
C ARG A 122 -11.36 -1.37 -2.28
N GLY A 123 -11.06 -0.43 -3.17
CA GLY A 123 -11.35 0.98 -2.95
C GLY A 123 -12.84 1.25 -2.82
N ARG A 124 -13.24 2.07 -1.85
CA ARG A 124 -14.62 2.55 -1.68
C ARG A 124 -14.64 4.07 -1.79
N ALA A 125 -15.58 4.61 -2.53
CA ALA A 125 -15.83 6.05 -2.60
C ALA A 125 -17.30 6.33 -2.24
N PRO A 126 -17.59 7.42 -1.52
CA PRO A 126 -18.95 7.82 -1.19
C PRO A 126 -19.81 8.01 -2.44
N GLU A 127 -21.12 7.86 -2.27
CA GLU A 127 -22.09 8.18 -3.34
C GLU A 127 -21.95 9.65 -3.74
N GLY A 128 -22.12 9.92 -5.06
CA GLY A 128 -22.04 11.27 -5.61
C GLY A 128 -20.64 11.78 -5.94
N VAL A 129 -19.57 11.02 -5.60
CA VAL A 129 -18.21 11.37 -6.03
C VAL A 129 -18.09 11.25 -7.56
N ALA A 130 -17.62 12.31 -8.19
CA ALA A 130 -17.39 12.31 -9.65
C ALA A 130 -16.37 11.25 -10.05
N HIS A 131 -16.64 10.51 -11.11
CA HIS A 131 -15.79 9.40 -11.58
C HIS A 131 -15.60 8.27 -10.53
N ARG A 132 -16.61 8.03 -9.71
CA ARG A 132 -16.58 7.06 -8.61
C ARG A 132 -15.99 5.71 -9.01
N ALA A 133 -16.53 5.05 -10.03
CA ALA A 133 -16.08 3.72 -10.45
C ALA A 133 -14.58 3.70 -10.86
N TYR A 134 -14.11 4.77 -11.51
CA TYR A 134 -12.68 4.91 -11.83
C TYR A 134 -11.84 5.10 -10.55
N LEU A 135 -12.30 5.91 -9.59
CA LEU A 135 -11.57 6.15 -8.35
C LEU A 135 -11.53 4.90 -7.47
N GLU A 136 -12.64 4.18 -7.36
CA GLU A 136 -12.68 2.88 -6.65
C GLU A 136 -11.69 1.89 -7.27
N ASP A 137 -11.65 1.75 -8.59
CA ASP A 137 -10.67 0.92 -9.30
C ASP A 137 -9.22 1.41 -9.10
N PHE A 138 -9.00 2.73 -9.14
CA PHE A 138 -7.69 3.35 -8.97
C PHE A 138 -7.07 3.08 -7.57
N PHE A 139 -7.88 3.07 -6.52
CA PHE A 139 -7.47 2.74 -5.15
C PHE A 139 -7.55 1.24 -4.84
N SER A 140 -7.97 0.42 -5.80
CA SER A 140 -8.01 -1.03 -5.63
C SER A 140 -6.68 -1.69 -6.01
N ARG A 141 -6.34 -2.75 -5.29
CA ARG A 141 -5.28 -3.69 -5.65
C ARG A 141 -5.93 -4.95 -6.21
N HIS A 142 -5.76 -5.17 -7.48
CA HIS A 142 -6.20 -6.40 -8.14
C HIS A 142 -5.05 -7.39 -8.20
N GLY A 143 -5.38 -8.68 -8.15
CA GLY A 143 -4.44 -9.78 -8.28
C GLY A 143 -5.10 -11.00 -8.91
N PRO A 144 -4.46 -12.16 -8.82
CA PRO A 144 -5.03 -13.41 -9.32
C PRO A 144 -6.41 -13.72 -8.76
N ALA A 145 -7.23 -14.45 -9.54
CA ALA A 145 -8.58 -14.86 -9.13
C ALA A 145 -8.57 -15.92 -8.01
N ASP A 146 -7.45 -16.63 -7.85
CA ASP A 146 -7.28 -17.70 -6.88
C ASP A 146 -6.07 -17.43 -5.98
N THR A 147 -6.02 -18.08 -4.81
CA THR A 147 -4.86 -18.10 -3.93
C THR A 147 -3.75 -18.91 -4.61
N GLN A 148 -2.60 -18.28 -4.86
CA GLN A 148 -1.48 -18.89 -5.59
C GLN A 148 -0.14 -18.19 -5.31
N PRO A 149 1.01 -18.82 -5.66
CA PRO A 149 2.32 -18.16 -5.65
C PRO A 149 2.35 -16.95 -6.59
N LEU A 150 3.23 -15.99 -6.28
CA LEU A 150 3.47 -14.79 -7.08
C LEU A 150 4.94 -14.73 -7.51
N ASP A 151 5.17 -14.26 -8.75
CA ASP A 151 6.51 -13.94 -9.27
C ASP A 151 6.94 -12.50 -8.97
N SER A 152 6.07 -11.72 -8.33
CA SER A 152 6.29 -10.30 -7.96
C SER A 152 5.58 -9.98 -6.66
N TRP A 153 5.70 -8.74 -6.20
CA TRP A 153 5.12 -8.28 -4.93
C TRP A 153 4.17 -7.11 -5.14
N TYR A 154 3.48 -6.75 -4.06
CA TYR A 154 2.61 -5.59 -3.94
C TYR A 154 3.07 -4.69 -2.79
N GLY A 155 2.37 -3.57 -2.54
CA GLY A 155 2.63 -2.69 -1.41
C GLY A 155 2.36 -3.35 -0.04
N CYS A 156 2.95 -2.80 1.02
CA CYS A 156 2.99 -3.38 2.35
C CYS A 156 1.61 -3.45 3.05
N GLY A 157 0.70 -2.50 2.79
CA GLY A 157 -0.69 -2.58 3.30
C GLY A 157 -1.36 -3.87 2.84
N ASN A 158 -2.22 -4.46 3.68
CA ASN A 158 -2.83 -5.76 3.47
C ASN A 158 -1.82 -6.87 3.09
N SER A 159 -0.88 -7.14 4.00
CA SER A 159 0.12 -8.19 3.84
C SER A 159 0.37 -8.95 5.15
N LEU A 160 0.86 -10.19 5.02
CA LEU A 160 1.38 -11.00 6.13
C LEU A 160 2.82 -11.42 5.79
N ILE A 161 3.76 -11.12 6.66
CA ILE A 161 5.19 -11.32 6.46
C ILE A 161 5.75 -12.26 7.53
N ARG A 162 6.49 -13.27 7.14
CA ARG A 162 7.30 -14.10 8.06
C ARG A 162 8.49 -13.26 8.56
N ARG A 163 8.55 -12.98 9.84
CA ARG A 163 9.63 -12.14 10.41
C ARG A 163 11.02 -12.66 10.08
N ALA A 164 11.21 -13.96 10.04
CA ALA A 164 12.50 -14.58 9.74
C ALA A 164 13.00 -14.31 8.31
N ALA A 165 12.10 -13.95 7.40
CA ALA A 165 12.45 -13.59 6.03
C ALA A 165 12.84 -12.11 5.85
N LEU A 166 12.63 -11.27 6.87
CA LEU A 166 13.04 -9.87 6.82
C LEU A 166 14.58 -9.75 6.82
N PRO A 167 15.17 -8.88 6.00
CA PRO A 167 16.62 -8.66 5.97
C PRO A 167 17.16 -8.10 7.30
N HIS A 168 16.31 -7.43 8.04
CA HIS A 168 16.56 -6.99 9.42
C HIS A 168 15.28 -7.10 10.25
N PRO A 169 15.28 -7.76 11.42
CA PRO A 169 14.05 -8.13 12.12
C PRO A 169 13.25 -6.95 12.69
N THR A 170 13.87 -5.78 12.89
CA THR A 170 13.26 -4.59 13.53
C THR A 170 13.34 -3.31 12.71
N ALA A 171 14.20 -3.23 11.68
CA ALA A 171 14.41 -2.02 10.89
C ALA A 171 14.70 -2.33 9.40
N PRO A 172 13.82 -3.08 8.71
CA PRO A 172 14.05 -3.47 7.32
C PRO A 172 13.73 -2.38 6.31
N PHE A 173 12.91 -1.38 6.66
CA PHE A 173 12.52 -0.30 5.74
C PHE A 173 13.60 0.79 5.71
N ASP A 174 14.04 1.18 4.50
CA ASP A 174 15.09 2.20 4.31
C ASP A 174 14.54 3.63 4.54
N PRO A 175 15.02 4.36 5.58
CA PRO A 175 14.57 5.72 5.87
C PRO A 175 14.90 6.74 4.77
N SER A 176 15.84 6.47 3.86
CA SER A 176 16.13 7.35 2.73
C SER A 176 14.94 7.50 1.78
N ARG A 177 14.00 6.55 1.81
CA ARG A 177 12.77 6.55 1.02
C ARG A 177 11.60 7.33 1.64
N ASN A 178 11.75 7.87 2.83
CA ASN A 178 10.66 8.59 3.53
C ASN A 178 10.06 9.76 2.72
N ALA A 179 10.84 10.42 1.88
CA ALA A 179 10.37 11.54 1.06
C ALA A 179 9.84 11.11 -0.32
N SER A 180 10.43 10.09 -0.92
CA SER A 180 10.09 9.61 -2.28
C SER A 180 8.98 8.55 -2.28
N GLY A 181 8.83 7.77 -1.21
CA GLY A 181 8.06 6.53 -1.19
C GLY A 181 8.82 5.37 -1.85
N GLY A 182 8.18 4.19 -1.89
CA GLY A 182 8.77 2.97 -2.45
C GLY A 182 9.74 2.28 -1.47
N GLU A 183 9.58 2.50 -0.18
CA GLU A 183 10.33 1.81 0.88
C GLU A 183 9.95 0.33 0.98
N ASP A 184 8.67 0.02 0.68
CA ASP A 184 8.14 -1.34 0.61
C ASP A 184 8.60 -2.07 -0.67
N ASP A 185 8.58 -1.40 -1.82
CA ASP A 185 9.15 -1.95 -3.06
C ASP A 185 10.63 -2.32 -2.90
N LEU A 186 11.41 -1.45 -2.25
CA LEU A 186 12.82 -1.73 -1.98
C LEU A 186 12.99 -2.92 -1.04
N LEU A 187 12.19 -2.99 0.03
CA LEU A 187 12.22 -4.11 0.97
C LEU A 187 11.92 -5.43 0.27
N PHE A 188 10.81 -5.50 -0.48
CA PHE A 188 10.42 -6.74 -1.14
C PHE A 188 11.37 -7.13 -2.28
N ALA A 189 11.97 -6.17 -2.97
CA ALA A 189 13.06 -6.44 -3.93
C ALA A 189 14.29 -7.07 -3.25
N GLN A 190 14.68 -6.58 -2.08
CA GLN A 190 15.78 -7.17 -1.30
C GLN A 190 15.42 -8.58 -0.80
N MET A 191 14.19 -8.80 -0.35
CA MET A 191 13.70 -10.11 0.07
C MET A 191 13.69 -11.09 -1.12
N ALA A 192 13.21 -10.68 -2.29
CA ALA A 192 13.22 -11.48 -3.52
C ALA A 192 14.65 -11.86 -3.92
N ALA A 193 15.58 -10.91 -3.89
CA ALA A 193 16.99 -11.17 -4.17
C ALA A 193 17.64 -12.15 -3.18
N ALA A 194 17.13 -12.21 -1.95
CA ALA A 194 17.53 -13.18 -0.92
C ALA A 194 16.82 -14.55 -1.05
N GLY A 195 15.92 -14.72 -2.03
CA GLY A 195 15.20 -15.96 -2.29
C GLY A 195 13.88 -16.11 -1.53
N ALA A 196 13.34 -15.04 -0.95
CA ALA A 196 12.03 -15.07 -0.31
C ALA A 196 10.91 -15.36 -1.32
N THR A 197 9.90 -16.09 -0.86
CA THR A 197 8.74 -16.51 -1.66
C THR A 197 7.53 -15.62 -1.39
N PHE A 198 6.77 -15.33 -2.45
CA PHE A 198 5.59 -14.47 -2.38
C PHE A 198 4.33 -15.24 -2.76
N GLY A 199 3.20 -14.86 -2.17
CA GLY A 199 1.91 -15.47 -2.43
C GLY A 199 0.78 -14.45 -2.45
N TRP A 200 -0.34 -14.85 -3.05
CA TRP A 200 -1.59 -14.11 -3.11
C TRP A 200 -2.66 -14.82 -2.28
N ALA A 201 -3.25 -14.11 -1.35
CA ALA A 201 -4.35 -14.57 -0.52
C ALA A 201 -5.66 -13.98 -1.05
N HIS A 202 -6.28 -14.60 -2.06
CA HIS A 202 -7.45 -14.05 -2.76
C HIS A 202 -8.61 -13.69 -1.83
N ALA A 203 -8.86 -14.50 -0.79
CA ALA A 203 -9.96 -14.30 0.14
C ALA A 203 -9.69 -13.16 1.16
N ALA A 204 -8.42 -12.84 1.43
CA ALA A 204 -8.00 -11.89 2.44
C ALA A 204 -8.05 -10.44 1.94
N PHE A 205 -9.20 -10.00 1.45
CA PHE A 205 -9.36 -8.63 0.98
C PHE A 205 -9.58 -7.65 2.13
N VAL A 206 -9.26 -6.37 1.88
CA VAL A 206 -9.62 -5.23 2.73
C VAL A 206 -10.37 -4.19 1.91
N TRP A 207 -11.17 -3.36 2.58
CA TRP A 207 -11.72 -2.15 1.99
C TRP A 207 -10.76 -0.99 2.28
N GLU A 208 -10.47 -0.15 1.27
CA GLU A 208 -9.75 1.11 1.44
C GLU A 208 -10.71 2.28 1.27
N ASP A 209 -10.73 3.18 2.27
CA ASP A 209 -11.53 4.40 2.29
C ASP A 209 -10.61 5.63 2.14
N PRO A 210 -10.27 6.03 0.90
CA PRO A 210 -9.38 7.15 0.69
C PRO A 210 -9.95 8.45 1.25
N VAL A 211 -9.11 9.28 1.86
CA VAL A 211 -9.54 10.59 2.35
C VAL A 211 -10.12 11.46 1.23
N PRO A 212 -11.13 12.33 1.52
CA PRO A 212 -11.82 13.11 0.48
C PRO A 212 -10.91 13.92 -0.44
N SER A 213 -9.77 14.41 0.07
CA SER A 213 -8.79 15.16 -0.73
C SER A 213 -8.10 14.31 -1.81
N ARG A 214 -8.07 12.97 -1.64
CA ARG A 214 -7.55 12.02 -2.63
C ARG A 214 -8.62 11.54 -3.62
N LEU A 215 -9.90 11.59 -3.25
CA LEU A 215 -11.03 11.18 -4.08
C LEU A 215 -11.36 12.22 -5.16
N THR A 216 -10.36 12.67 -5.89
CA THR A 216 -10.51 13.61 -7.01
C THR A 216 -9.79 13.10 -8.25
N LEU A 217 -10.37 13.36 -9.42
CA LEU A 217 -9.73 13.02 -10.69
C LEU A 217 -8.33 13.64 -10.80
N ALA A 218 -8.18 14.89 -10.36
CA ALA A 218 -6.90 15.60 -10.40
C ALA A 218 -5.81 14.88 -9.57
N TYR A 219 -6.15 14.41 -8.37
CA TYR A 219 -5.23 13.64 -7.55
C TYR A 219 -4.85 12.31 -8.21
N ALA A 220 -5.84 11.54 -8.67
CA ALA A 220 -5.62 10.25 -9.30
C ALA A 220 -4.74 10.39 -10.57
N LEU A 221 -4.98 11.39 -11.41
CA LEU A 221 -4.18 11.63 -12.60
C LEU A 221 -2.74 12.07 -12.30
N ARG A 222 -2.53 12.87 -11.26
CA ARG A 222 -1.17 13.19 -10.81
C ARG A 222 -0.43 11.93 -10.32
N ARG A 223 -1.12 11.07 -9.58
CA ARG A 223 -0.55 9.77 -9.14
C ARG A 223 -0.31 8.85 -10.32
N ALA A 224 -1.24 8.76 -11.28
CA ALA A 224 -1.05 7.98 -12.51
C ALA A 224 0.18 8.44 -13.30
N PHE A 225 0.40 9.76 -13.41
CA PHE A 225 1.61 10.31 -14.01
C PHE A 225 2.88 9.87 -13.24
N ALA A 226 2.89 9.96 -11.91
CA ALA A 226 4.01 9.53 -11.09
C ALA A 226 4.28 8.01 -11.20
N TYR A 227 3.23 7.19 -11.20
CA TYR A 227 3.38 5.74 -11.48
C TYR A 227 3.98 5.47 -12.86
N GLY A 228 3.68 6.33 -13.84
CA GLY A 228 4.32 6.27 -15.15
C GLY A 228 5.82 6.56 -15.10
N GLN A 229 6.31 7.41 -14.20
CA GLN A 229 7.72 7.78 -14.10
C GLN A 229 8.61 6.62 -13.61
N GLY A 230 8.10 5.76 -12.74
CA GLY A 230 8.85 4.71 -12.06
C GLY A 230 9.78 3.88 -12.96
N PRO A 231 9.32 3.30 -14.08
CA PRO A 231 10.19 2.49 -14.96
C PRO A 231 11.40 3.25 -15.52
N SER A 232 11.21 4.53 -15.89
CA SER A 232 12.29 5.37 -16.43
C SER A 232 13.23 5.82 -15.32
N GLU A 233 12.73 6.15 -14.13
CA GLU A 233 13.51 6.48 -12.94
C GLU A 233 14.36 5.31 -12.49
N HIS A 234 13.81 4.09 -12.49
CA HIS A 234 14.55 2.87 -12.17
C HIS A 234 15.72 2.67 -13.13
N CYS A 235 15.48 2.74 -14.45
CA CYS A 235 16.55 2.65 -15.43
C CYS A 235 17.61 3.76 -15.27
N ALA A 236 17.20 4.96 -14.86
CA ALA A 236 18.14 6.06 -14.62
C ALA A 236 19.02 5.81 -13.39
N ALA A 237 18.46 5.26 -12.32
CA ALA A 237 19.19 4.87 -11.12
C ALA A 237 20.26 3.81 -11.43
N GLU A 238 19.95 2.88 -12.34
CA GLU A 238 20.88 1.85 -12.83
C GLU A 238 21.81 2.32 -13.95
N ARG A 239 21.73 3.60 -14.36
CA ARG A 239 22.48 4.17 -15.51
C ARG A 239 22.21 3.42 -16.82
N ASN A 240 21.07 2.79 -16.96
CA ASN A 240 20.63 2.04 -18.14
C ASN A 240 20.00 2.97 -19.19
N VAL A 241 20.83 3.66 -19.97
CA VAL A 241 20.39 4.61 -21.02
C VAL A 241 19.49 3.95 -22.07
N PRO A 242 19.78 2.76 -22.62
CA PRO A 242 18.87 2.08 -23.54
C PRO A 242 17.49 1.80 -22.93
N GLY A 243 17.43 1.42 -21.65
CA GLY A 243 16.20 1.22 -20.90
C GLY A 243 15.38 2.50 -20.77
N ILE A 244 16.03 3.63 -20.46
CA ILE A 244 15.38 4.95 -20.39
C ILE A 244 14.74 5.28 -21.75
N LEU A 245 15.49 5.20 -22.84
CA LEU A 245 14.99 5.51 -24.19
C LEU A 245 13.81 4.59 -24.57
N ARG A 246 13.92 3.29 -24.28
CA ARG A 246 12.83 2.33 -24.49
C ARG A 246 11.53 2.75 -23.77
N TRP A 247 11.62 3.11 -22.49
CA TRP A 247 10.46 3.49 -21.71
C TRP A 247 9.89 4.85 -22.15
N MET A 248 10.73 5.82 -22.51
CA MET A 248 10.28 7.11 -23.06
C MET A 248 9.53 6.92 -24.40
N LEU A 249 10.06 6.10 -25.31
CA LEU A 249 9.38 5.79 -26.58
C LEU A 249 8.07 5.03 -26.37
N ALA A 250 8.06 4.05 -25.45
CA ALA A 250 6.84 3.35 -25.08
C ALA A 250 5.79 4.30 -24.47
N GLY A 251 6.24 5.28 -23.69
CA GLY A 251 5.39 6.31 -23.11
C GLY A 251 4.77 7.22 -24.18
N LEU A 252 5.56 7.67 -25.15
CA LEU A 252 5.07 8.46 -26.30
C LEU A 252 4.06 7.68 -27.14
N ALA A 253 4.35 6.42 -27.45
CA ALA A 253 3.45 5.55 -28.19
C ALA A 253 2.13 5.33 -27.43
N GLN A 254 2.21 5.09 -26.12
CA GLN A 254 1.04 5.00 -25.26
C GLN A 254 0.23 6.29 -25.24
N ALA A 255 0.88 7.45 -25.09
CA ALA A 255 0.21 8.74 -25.10
C ALA A 255 -0.48 9.03 -26.45
N ALA A 256 0.19 8.75 -27.58
CA ALA A 256 -0.35 8.90 -28.92
C ALA A 256 -1.57 8.01 -29.17
N LEU A 257 -1.55 6.76 -28.64
CA LEU A 257 -2.67 5.83 -28.72
C LEU A 257 -3.90 6.32 -27.94
N TRP A 258 -3.68 6.81 -26.71
CA TRP A 258 -4.79 7.14 -25.81
C TRP A 258 -5.31 8.57 -26.01
N ALA A 259 -4.55 9.52 -26.56
CA ALA A 259 -4.98 10.89 -26.77
C ALA A 259 -6.27 11.01 -27.61
N PRO A 260 -6.42 10.36 -28.77
CA PRO A 260 -7.68 10.42 -29.52
C PRO A 260 -8.85 9.76 -28.79
N VAL A 261 -8.60 8.67 -28.03
CA VAL A 261 -9.64 8.02 -27.20
C VAL A 261 -10.13 8.97 -26.12
N VAL A 262 -9.22 9.68 -25.47
CA VAL A 262 -9.55 10.71 -24.48
C VAL A 262 -10.40 11.79 -25.13
N ALA A 263 -9.98 12.34 -26.28
CA ALA A 263 -10.72 13.40 -26.97
C ALA A 263 -12.16 12.98 -27.29
N VAL A 264 -12.34 11.78 -27.84
CA VAL A 264 -13.67 11.24 -28.17
C VAL A 264 -14.52 11.02 -26.92
N LYS A 265 -13.99 10.34 -25.91
CA LYS A 265 -14.77 10.03 -24.69
C LYS A 265 -15.16 11.27 -23.90
N TRP A 266 -14.31 12.29 -23.88
CA TRP A 266 -14.62 13.56 -23.23
C TRP A 266 -15.66 14.36 -24.03
N ALA A 267 -15.55 14.42 -25.37
CA ALA A 267 -16.54 15.07 -26.25
C ALA A 267 -17.94 14.43 -26.10
N LEU A 268 -18.00 13.11 -25.93
CA LEU A 268 -19.24 12.36 -25.72
C LEU A 268 -19.71 12.31 -24.26
N ALA A 269 -19.02 12.96 -23.34
CA ALA A 269 -19.27 12.88 -21.89
C ALA A 269 -19.40 11.43 -21.37
N ALA A 270 -18.64 10.48 -21.94
CA ALA A 270 -18.72 9.06 -21.62
C ALA A 270 -18.48 8.83 -20.12
N PRO A 271 -19.22 7.92 -19.46
CA PRO A 271 -19.10 7.68 -18.01
C PRO A 271 -17.71 7.18 -17.61
N ASP A 272 -17.03 6.44 -18.46
CA ASP A 272 -15.70 5.86 -18.24
C ASP A 272 -14.54 6.72 -18.81
N ARG A 273 -14.77 8.00 -19.10
CA ARG A 273 -13.79 8.92 -19.72
C ARG A 273 -12.52 9.15 -18.89
N ALA A 274 -12.56 8.86 -17.58
CA ALA A 274 -11.40 9.02 -16.71
C ALA A 274 -10.32 7.95 -16.94
N MET A 275 -10.70 6.71 -17.28
CA MET A 275 -9.76 5.62 -17.48
C MET A 275 -8.79 5.83 -18.67
N PRO A 276 -9.24 6.22 -19.88
CA PRO A 276 -8.32 6.59 -20.97
C PRO A 276 -7.36 7.73 -20.60
N LEU A 277 -7.84 8.67 -19.80
CA LEU A 277 -7.02 9.81 -19.33
C LEU A 277 -5.93 9.32 -18.34
N ASP A 278 -6.22 8.37 -17.46
CA ASP A 278 -5.22 7.70 -16.63
C ASP A 278 -4.14 7.04 -17.50
N ARG A 279 -4.53 6.29 -18.53
CA ARG A 279 -3.60 5.64 -19.44
C ARG A 279 -2.70 6.63 -20.17
N LEU A 280 -3.28 7.77 -20.62
CA LEU A 280 -2.53 8.87 -21.20
C LEU A 280 -1.51 9.45 -20.21
N MET A 281 -1.92 9.72 -18.97
CA MET A 281 -1.05 10.28 -17.94
C MET A 281 0.10 9.34 -17.57
N ARG A 282 -0.14 8.04 -17.48
CA ARG A 282 0.94 7.04 -17.28
C ARG A 282 1.93 7.00 -18.47
N GLY A 283 1.44 7.18 -19.70
CA GLY A 283 2.29 7.30 -20.89
C GLY A 283 3.17 8.56 -20.82
N LEU A 284 2.56 9.71 -20.51
CA LEU A 284 3.29 10.97 -20.34
C LEU A 284 4.33 10.88 -19.20
N GLY A 285 4.00 10.22 -18.08
CA GLY A 285 4.92 10.01 -16.98
C GLY A 285 6.18 9.26 -17.39
N LYS A 286 6.07 8.18 -18.18
CA LYS A 286 7.24 7.44 -18.70
C LYS A 286 8.17 8.33 -19.52
N THR A 287 7.60 9.29 -20.23
CA THR A 287 8.34 10.20 -21.10
C THR A 287 8.95 11.36 -20.32
N PHE A 288 8.18 11.98 -19.41
CA PHE A 288 8.57 13.15 -18.62
C PHE A 288 8.88 12.76 -17.17
N TRP A 289 9.90 11.96 -16.95
CA TRP A 289 10.30 11.41 -15.63
C TRP A 289 11.32 12.26 -14.89
N PHE A 290 11.98 13.21 -15.55
CA PHE A 290 13.06 14.05 -15.03
C PHE A 290 12.55 15.39 -14.49
N PRO A 291 13.33 16.13 -13.66
CA PRO A 291 12.99 17.49 -13.24
C PRO A 291 12.79 18.44 -14.47
N PRO A 292 11.77 19.35 -14.45
CA PRO A 292 10.92 19.73 -13.33
C PRO A 292 9.63 18.90 -13.18
N PHE A 293 9.47 17.81 -13.89
CA PHE A 293 8.24 17.00 -13.92
C PHE A 293 8.10 16.01 -12.77
N SER A 294 9.14 15.82 -11.98
CA SER A 294 9.11 14.91 -10.82
C SER A 294 8.00 15.28 -9.83
N GLN A 295 7.21 14.28 -9.42
CA GLN A 295 6.08 14.47 -8.49
C GLN A 295 6.48 14.04 -7.07
N THR A 296 6.16 14.88 -6.09
CA THR A 296 6.31 14.56 -4.66
C THR A 296 4.94 14.47 -4.00
N PHE A 297 4.66 13.34 -3.32
CA PHE A 297 3.41 13.07 -2.61
C PHE A 297 3.58 12.96 -1.10
N TYR A 298 4.80 12.81 -0.61
CA TYR A 298 5.16 12.64 0.79
C TYR A 298 6.16 13.73 1.20
N GLY A 299 6.24 14.06 2.50
CA GLY A 299 7.30 14.93 3.02
C GLY A 299 7.02 16.43 3.01
N ARG A 300 5.86 16.92 2.56
CA ARG A 300 5.45 18.30 2.86
C ARG A 300 4.66 18.29 4.15
N ALA A 301 5.25 18.88 5.21
CA ALA A 301 4.46 19.31 6.36
C ALA A 301 3.37 20.26 5.82
N ALA A 302 2.11 19.90 6.05
CA ALA A 302 0.99 20.80 5.82
C ALA A 302 1.01 21.92 6.85
#